data_060bcb3e5447cb6a781ffe2d2a98f7f3
#
_entry.id   060bcb3e5447cb6a781ffe2d2a98f7f3
#
_cell.length_a   1.000
_cell.length_b   1.000
_cell.length_c   1.000
_cell.angle_alpha   90.00
_cell.angle_beta   90.00
_cell.angle_gamma   90.00
#
_symmetry.space_group_name_H-M   'P 1'
#
loop_
_entity.id
_entity.type
_entity.pdbx_description
1 polymer ?
#
loop_
_entity_poly.entity_id
_entity_poly.type
_entity_poly.pdbx_seq_one_letter_code
_entity_poly.pdbx_strand_id
1 'polypeptide(L)'
;MTFDSPFSPPPGLTNPHLQTILSSVARKAIIPKPIKAFLSNTEEEIIEVADVRLVVHRNTQPNDPDGPLIMIIPGWLGNSRSSYVLSAAHQLWQQGFNVARINLRDHGDTTHLNSGLFHSALIKEVIELAQFLMANGMAASGAQRPCGLIGYSLGGNFALRLARAIPELTTLAVCPALNPYATMRQIESSVMYRNYFVTKWRKLFRDKQRHFPTLYDFSPAMKLSSVAALTDYFIKYHSEFDDTESYCAAYDLSGAALAGVNAHIVAAADDPIIPAHFYEQLPKTITVDLVDRGGHGAFLENWQLDSWIDRYRCHFFRQRLIG
;
A
#
# COMPACT_ATOMS: atom_id res chain seq x y z
N MET A 1 -9.96 7.01 22.46
CA MET A 1 -8.83 7.76 23.07
C MET A 1 -7.94 8.25 21.96
N THR A 2 -7.57 9.53 21.98
CA THR A 2 -6.63 10.11 21.02
C THR A 2 -5.22 9.57 21.27
N PHE A 3 -4.43 9.39 20.21
CA PHE A 3 -3.02 9.06 20.33
C PHE A 3 -2.25 10.30 20.81
N ASP A 4 -1.87 10.32 22.09
CA ASP A 4 -1.30 11.49 22.79
C ASP A 4 0.16 11.83 22.40
N SER A 5 0.64 11.38 21.26
CA SER A 5 1.99 11.66 20.78
C SER A 5 1.93 12.37 19.43
N PRO A 6 1.80 13.72 19.40
CA PRO A 6 1.80 14.45 18.14
C PRO A 6 3.11 14.24 17.39
N PHE A 7 3.02 14.11 16.06
CA PHE A 7 4.19 14.01 15.21
C PHE A 7 4.88 15.37 15.07
N SER A 8 6.20 15.40 15.25
CA SER A 8 7.05 16.55 14.95
C SER A 8 8.41 16.07 14.47
N PRO A 9 8.81 16.37 13.23
CA PRO A 9 10.13 15.99 12.73
C PRO A 9 11.21 16.84 13.41
N PRO A 10 12.40 16.28 13.69
CA PRO A 10 13.51 17.03 14.26
C PRO A 10 14.08 18.06 13.26
N PRO A 11 14.81 19.06 13.75
CA PRO A 11 15.55 19.99 12.87
C PRO A 11 16.38 19.24 11.81
N GLY A 12 16.32 19.70 10.56
CA GLY A 12 16.97 19.05 9.41
C GLY A 12 16.17 17.94 8.74
N LEU A 13 15.16 17.34 9.39
CA LEU A 13 14.22 16.38 8.77
C LEU A 13 12.85 17.00 8.44
N THR A 14 12.76 18.32 8.38
CA THR A 14 11.52 19.03 8.06
C THR A 14 11.23 19.10 6.55
N ASN A 15 12.19 18.71 5.70
CA ASN A 15 12.01 18.70 4.25
C ASN A 15 11.26 17.43 3.82
N PRO A 16 10.09 17.53 3.15
CA PRO A 16 9.26 16.37 2.79
C PRO A 16 9.94 15.42 1.80
N HIS A 17 10.76 15.95 0.89
CA HIS A 17 11.51 15.10 -0.05
C HIS A 17 12.57 14.28 0.69
N LEU A 18 13.28 14.88 1.65
CA LEU A 18 14.27 14.20 2.46
C LEU A 18 13.60 13.11 3.31
N GLN A 19 12.47 13.41 3.96
CA GLN A 19 11.64 12.45 4.68
C GLN A 19 11.32 11.24 3.78
N THR A 20 10.73 11.49 2.63
CA THR A 20 10.29 10.47 1.67
C THR A 20 11.45 9.59 1.18
N ILE A 21 12.59 10.19 0.84
CA ILE A 21 13.77 9.46 0.33
C ILE A 21 14.41 8.61 1.43
N LEU A 22 14.65 9.19 2.60
CA LEU A 22 15.30 8.46 3.69
C LEU A 22 14.47 7.28 4.17
N SER A 23 13.15 7.42 4.26
CA SER A 23 12.27 6.32 4.67
C SER A 23 12.27 5.16 3.67
N SER A 24 12.42 5.42 2.39
CA SER A 24 12.35 4.41 1.34
C SER A 24 13.71 3.82 0.97
N VAL A 25 14.78 4.63 0.96
CA VAL A 25 16.11 4.19 0.50
C VAL A 25 17.01 3.82 1.67
N ALA A 26 17.17 4.71 2.67
CA ALA A 26 18.12 4.48 3.76
C ALA A 26 17.63 3.37 4.71
N ARG A 27 16.35 3.32 5.04
CA ARG A 27 15.76 2.22 5.84
C ARG A 27 15.87 0.85 5.15
N LYS A 28 15.94 0.81 3.82
CA LYS A 28 16.13 -0.43 3.07
C LYS A 28 17.55 -0.99 3.17
N ALA A 29 18.54 -0.11 3.29
CA ALA A 29 19.95 -0.51 3.32
C ALA A 29 20.35 -1.27 4.60
N ILE A 30 19.60 -1.05 5.69
CA ILE A 30 19.89 -1.64 7.00
C ILE A 30 18.63 -2.35 7.49
N ILE A 31 18.55 -3.66 7.25
CA ILE A 31 17.50 -4.49 7.86
C ILE A 31 18.00 -4.89 9.27
N PRO A 32 17.36 -4.39 10.36
CA PRO A 32 17.74 -4.73 11.72
C PRO A 32 17.68 -6.24 11.99
N LYS A 33 18.55 -6.74 12.91
CA LYS A 33 18.56 -8.16 13.29
C LYS A 33 17.19 -8.72 13.70
N PRO A 34 16.34 -8.00 14.49
CA PRO A 34 15.01 -8.49 14.84
C PRO A 34 14.11 -8.72 13.62
N ILE A 35 14.20 -7.88 12.58
CA ILE A 35 13.45 -8.06 11.35
C ILE A 35 13.97 -9.28 10.56
N LYS A 36 15.27 -9.57 10.59
CA LYS A 36 15.82 -10.79 9.97
C LYS A 36 15.26 -12.05 10.63
N ALA A 37 15.18 -12.08 11.97
CA ALA A 37 14.59 -13.18 12.72
C ALA A 37 13.08 -13.32 12.44
N PHE A 38 12.35 -12.21 12.31
CA PHE A 38 10.95 -12.19 11.89
C PHE A 38 10.78 -12.78 10.48
N LEU A 39 11.67 -12.45 9.55
CA LEU A 39 11.63 -12.95 8.17
C LEU A 39 11.94 -14.45 8.08
N SER A 40 12.75 -15.03 8.97
CA SER A 40 13.02 -16.48 8.97
C SER A 40 11.79 -17.33 9.35
N ASN A 41 10.79 -16.71 9.99
CA ASN A 41 9.52 -17.33 10.36
C ASN A 41 8.36 -16.88 9.44
N THR A 42 8.68 -16.38 8.24
CA THR A 42 7.69 -15.99 7.27
C THR A 42 7.34 -17.16 6.35
N GLU A 43 6.07 -17.45 6.22
CA GLU A 43 5.53 -18.38 5.23
C GLU A 43 5.14 -17.61 3.97
N GLU A 44 5.59 -18.08 2.81
CA GLU A 44 5.17 -17.56 1.51
C GLU A 44 4.09 -18.48 0.95
N GLU A 45 2.95 -17.92 0.61
CA GLU A 45 1.80 -18.63 0.07
C GLU A 45 1.36 -18.01 -1.25
N ILE A 46 1.09 -18.85 -2.25
CA ILE A 46 0.46 -18.45 -3.51
C ILE A 46 -1.01 -18.80 -3.41
N ILE A 47 -1.87 -17.80 -3.42
CA ILE A 47 -3.33 -17.95 -3.31
C ILE A 47 -3.95 -17.65 -4.66
N GLU A 48 -4.81 -18.57 -5.13
CA GLU A 48 -5.58 -18.41 -6.35
C GLU A 48 -6.97 -17.85 -6.01
N VAL A 49 -7.26 -16.66 -6.51
CA VAL A 49 -8.53 -15.93 -6.35
C VAL A 49 -8.84 -15.16 -7.63
N ALA A 50 -10.10 -15.03 -8.01
CA ALA A 50 -10.50 -14.29 -9.22
C ALA A 50 -9.72 -14.70 -10.49
N ASP A 51 -9.41 -15.97 -10.65
CA ASP A 51 -8.60 -16.55 -11.74
C ASP A 51 -7.17 -16.00 -11.84
N VAL A 52 -6.64 -15.47 -10.74
CA VAL A 52 -5.26 -14.99 -10.63
C VAL A 52 -4.55 -15.55 -9.40
N ARG A 53 -3.23 -15.63 -9.49
CA ARG A 53 -2.35 -16.08 -8.40
C ARG A 53 -1.67 -14.90 -7.76
N LEU A 54 -1.93 -14.69 -6.46
CA LEU A 54 -1.33 -13.62 -5.66
C LEU A 54 -0.44 -14.21 -4.57
N VAL A 55 0.66 -13.53 -4.28
CA VAL A 55 1.62 -13.95 -3.23
C VAL A 55 1.32 -13.23 -1.95
N VAL A 56 1.19 -13.98 -0.87
CA VAL A 56 1.03 -13.48 0.50
C VAL A 56 2.16 -14.01 1.36
N HIS A 57 2.78 -13.14 2.14
CA HIS A 57 3.77 -13.50 3.14
C HIS A 57 3.13 -13.40 4.53
N ARG A 58 2.99 -14.54 5.20
CA ARG A 58 2.36 -14.63 6.52
C ARG A 58 3.39 -14.76 7.64
N ASN A 59 3.08 -14.13 8.75
CA ASN A 59 3.73 -14.37 10.04
C ASN A 59 2.63 -14.60 11.07
N THR A 60 2.49 -15.86 11.48
CA THR A 60 1.46 -16.30 12.42
C THR A 60 1.99 -16.30 13.85
N GLN A 61 1.17 -15.93 14.82
CA GLN A 61 1.50 -15.99 16.24
C GLN A 61 1.52 -17.46 16.69
N PRO A 62 2.63 -17.95 17.28
CA PRO A 62 2.73 -19.36 17.67
C PRO A 62 1.67 -19.79 18.72
N ASN A 63 1.31 -18.86 19.61
CA ASN A 63 0.39 -19.13 20.72
C ASN A 63 -1.05 -18.68 20.45
N ASP A 64 -1.30 -17.98 19.33
CA ASP A 64 -2.62 -17.49 18.96
C ASP A 64 -2.77 -17.40 17.42
N PRO A 65 -2.75 -18.55 16.72
CA PRO A 65 -2.82 -18.59 15.26
C PRO A 65 -4.14 -18.07 14.71
N ASP A 66 -5.22 -18.16 15.49
CA ASP A 66 -6.56 -17.70 15.13
C ASP A 66 -6.86 -16.28 15.65
N GLY A 67 -5.91 -15.64 16.31
CA GLY A 67 -6.01 -14.28 16.82
C GLY A 67 -6.12 -13.22 15.73
N PRO A 68 -6.25 -11.94 16.12
CA PRO A 68 -6.48 -10.84 15.18
C PRO A 68 -5.47 -10.79 14.04
N LEU A 69 -5.95 -10.61 12.80
CA LEU A 69 -5.14 -10.53 11.58
C LEU A 69 -5.03 -9.09 11.08
N ILE A 70 -3.83 -8.66 10.74
CA ILE A 70 -3.60 -7.42 10.00
C ILE A 70 -3.07 -7.73 8.60
N MET A 71 -3.83 -7.32 7.59
CA MET A 71 -3.40 -7.33 6.19
C MET A 71 -2.67 -6.05 5.84
N ILE A 72 -1.58 -6.14 5.05
CA ILE A 72 -0.78 -4.98 4.66
C ILE A 72 -0.63 -4.94 3.15
N ILE A 73 -1.08 -3.83 2.54
CA ILE A 73 -0.99 -3.58 1.09
C ILE A 73 0.05 -2.49 0.84
N PRO A 74 1.12 -2.78 0.07
CA PRO A 74 2.14 -1.81 -0.28
C PRO A 74 1.63 -0.76 -1.28
N GLY A 75 2.39 0.33 -1.43
CA GLY A 75 2.19 1.31 -2.49
C GLY A 75 2.57 0.77 -3.88
N TRP A 76 2.28 1.58 -4.91
CA TRP A 76 2.56 1.23 -6.30
C TRP A 76 4.03 0.86 -6.52
N LEU A 77 4.25 -0.28 -7.20
CA LEU A 77 5.58 -0.87 -7.45
C LEU A 77 6.40 -1.17 -6.17
N GLY A 78 5.73 -1.14 -5.00
CA GLY A 78 6.23 -1.69 -3.74
C GLY A 78 5.91 -3.18 -3.63
N ASN A 79 6.33 -3.82 -2.54
CA ASN A 79 6.06 -5.24 -2.30
C ASN A 79 6.11 -5.58 -0.79
N SER A 80 5.82 -6.82 -0.46
CA SER A 80 5.85 -7.37 0.91
C SER A 80 7.20 -7.22 1.64
N ARG A 81 8.29 -6.94 0.91
CA ARG A 81 9.65 -6.74 1.45
C ARG A 81 10.07 -5.25 1.44
N SER A 82 9.18 -4.34 1.09
CA SER A 82 9.45 -2.89 1.23
C SER A 82 9.69 -2.53 2.68
N SER A 83 10.66 -1.65 2.97
CA SER A 83 11.11 -1.33 4.34
C SER A 83 9.98 -0.92 5.28
N TYR A 84 9.05 -0.08 4.81
CA TYR A 84 7.90 0.36 5.58
C TYR A 84 6.89 -0.79 5.83
N VAL A 85 6.73 -1.72 4.88
CA VAL A 85 5.89 -2.91 5.03
C VAL A 85 6.49 -3.86 6.06
N LEU A 86 7.81 -4.09 5.99
CA LEU A 86 8.51 -4.94 6.96
C LEU A 86 8.48 -4.35 8.37
N SER A 87 8.68 -3.03 8.49
CA SER A 87 8.57 -2.34 9.78
C SER A 87 7.17 -2.46 10.36
N ALA A 88 6.13 -2.24 9.52
CA ALA A 88 4.74 -2.41 9.92
C ALA A 88 4.46 -3.82 10.41
N ALA A 89 4.79 -4.81 9.59
CA ALA A 89 4.53 -6.20 9.87
C ALA A 89 5.23 -6.67 11.15
N HIS A 90 6.52 -6.37 11.30
CA HIS A 90 7.31 -6.78 12.46
C HIS A 90 6.75 -6.18 13.75
N GLN A 91 6.45 -4.87 13.77
CA GLN A 91 5.94 -4.22 14.99
C GLN A 91 4.54 -4.69 15.36
N LEU A 92 3.64 -4.87 14.39
CA LEU A 92 2.30 -5.42 14.65
C LEU A 92 2.39 -6.86 15.14
N TRP A 93 3.28 -7.66 14.57
CA TRP A 93 3.52 -9.03 15.05
C TRP A 93 4.04 -9.04 16.49
N GLN A 94 4.95 -8.13 16.87
CA GLN A 94 5.41 -7.96 18.25
C GLN A 94 4.28 -7.55 19.22
N GLN A 95 3.21 -6.95 18.73
CA GLN A 95 2.02 -6.59 19.51
C GLN A 95 0.98 -7.73 19.60
N GLY A 96 1.30 -8.92 19.10
CA GLY A 96 0.44 -10.09 19.17
C GLY A 96 -0.50 -10.28 17.97
N PHE A 97 -0.38 -9.47 16.92
CA PHE A 97 -1.19 -9.66 15.72
C PHE A 97 -0.60 -10.74 14.80
N ASN A 98 -1.45 -11.53 14.17
CA ASN A 98 -1.12 -12.23 12.96
C ASN A 98 -0.99 -11.22 11.81
N VAL A 99 -0.06 -11.43 10.88
CA VAL A 99 0.21 -10.45 9.82
C VAL A 99 0.28 -11.13 8.46
N ALA A 100 -0.42 -10.55 7.47
CA ALA A 100 -0.36 -10.95 6.07
C ALA A 100 0.08 -9.78 5.20
N ARG A 101 1.26 -9.88 4.59
CA ARG A 101 1.82 -8.90 3.66
C ARG A 101 1.50 -9.31 2.23
N ILE A 102 0.71 -8.52 1.54
CA ILE A 102 0.16 -8.84 0.22
C ILE A 102 1.08 -8.27 -0.87
N ASN A 103 1.42 -9.09 -1.86
CA ASN A 103 1.90 -8.59 -3.15
C ASN A 103 0.71 -8.47 -4.11
N LEU A 104 0.45 -7.25 -4.58
CA LEU A 104 -0.47 -7.06 -5.70
C LEU A 104 0.08 -7.77 -6.96
N ARG A 105 -0.78 -8.04 -7.94
CA ARG A 105 -0.35 -8.61 -9.24
C ARG A 105 0.87 -7.87 -9.77
N ASP A 106 1.84 -8.59 -10.29
CA ASP A 106 3.10 -8.08 -10.84
C ASP A 106 4.00 -7.28 -9.86
N HIS A 107 3.65 -7.22 -8.56
CA HIS A 107 4.47 -6.57 -7.54
C HIS A 107 5.43 -7.56 -6.86
N GLY A 108 6.67 -7.12 -6.64
CA GLY A 108 7.74 -8.02 -6.22
C GLY A 108 8.20 -8.92 -7.37
N ASP A 109 8.56 -10.17 -7.05
CA ASP A 109 9.05 -11.13 -8.04
C ASP A 109 7.91 -12.03 -8.57
N THR A 110 6.71 -11.46 -8.83
CA THR A 110 5.48 -12.22 -9.16
C THR A 110 5.04 -12.08 -10.62
N THR A 111 5.79 -11.38 -11.47
CA THR A 111 5.44 -11.14 -12.88
C THR A 111 5.27 -12.39 -13.73
N HIS A 112 5.79 -13.55 -13.27
CA HIS A 112 5.67 -14.84 -13.93
C HIS A 112 4.37 -15.59 -13.59
N LEU A 113 3.65 -15.18 -12.55
CA LEU A 113 2.50 -15.95 -12.06
C LEU A 113 1.24 -15.79 -12.91
N ASN A 114 1.04 -14.62 -13.49
CA ASN A 114 -0.17 -14.30 -14.26
C ASN A 114 0.22 -13.77 -15.64
N SER A 115 -0.53 -14.10 -16.68
CA SER A 115 -0.29 -13.54 -18.01
C SER A 115 -0.75 -12.09 -18.12
N GLY A 116 -1.90 -11.72 -17.52
CA GLY A 116 -2.42 -10.35 -17.51
C GLY A 116 -1.55 -9.38 -16.72
N LEU A 117 -1.60 -8.10 -17.09
CA LEU A 117 -0.86 -7.03 -16.43
C LEU A 117 -1.63 -6.46 -15.22
N PHE A 118 -0.87 -5.96 -14.26
CA PHE A 118 -1.43 -5.15 -13.17
C PHE A 118 -1.89 -3.78 -13.66
N HIS A 119 -3.03 -3.34 -13.17
CA HIS A 119 -3.45 -1.93 -13.18
C HIS A 119 -4.24 -1.57 -11.92
N SER A 120 -4.29 -0.28 -11.58
CA SER A 120 -4.81 0.19 -10.30
C SER A 120 -6.32 -0.02 -10.10
N ALA A 121 -7.07 -0.26 -11.18
CA ALA A 121 -8.50 -0.55 -11.11
C ALA A 121 -8.83 -2.00 -10.70
N LEU A 122 -7.86 -2.93 -10.66
CA LEU A 122 -8.04 -4.35 -10.31
C LEU A 122 -8.37 -4.55 -8.84
N ILE A 123 -9.61 -4.25 -8.44
CA ILE A 123 -10.04 -4.38 -7.03
C ILE A 123 -10.61 -5.76 -6.72
N LYS A 124 -11.23 -6.45 -7.70
CA LYS A 124 -11.92 -7.73 -7.48
C LYS A 124 -10.98 -8.77 -6.88
N GLU A 125 -9.80 -8.97 -7.45
CA GLU A 125 -8.82 -9.94 -6.98
C GLU A 125 -8.36 -9.66 -5.55
N VAL A 126 -8.28 -8.38 -5.15
CA VAL A 126 -7.86 -7.99 -3.79
C VAL A 126 -9.00 -8.16 -2.78
N ILE A 127 -10.26 -7.95 -3.20
CA ILE A 127 -11.46 -8.25 -2.38
C ILE A 127 -11.52 -9.74 -2.09
N GLU A 128 -11.45 -10.59 -3.12
CA GLU A 128 -11.52 -12.04 -2.97
C GLU A 128 -10.35 -12.57 -2.12
N LEU A 129 -9.14 -12.01 -2.29
CA LEU A 129 -8.00 -12.34 -1.45
C LEU A 129 -8.25 -11.96 0.02
N ALA A 130 -8.75 -10.76 0.28
CA ALA A 130 -9.04 -10.34 1.65
C ALA A 130 -10.10 -11.23 2.30
N GLN A 131 -11.18 -11.56 1.60
CA GLN A 131 -12.21 -12.48 2.06
C GLN A 131 -11.65 -13.90 2.34
N PHE A 132 -10.81 -14.43 1.45
CA PHE A 132 -10.12 -15.70 1.67
C PHE A 132 -9.25 -15.67 2.94
N LEU A 133 -8.47 -14.61 3.16
CA LEU A 133 -7.62 -14.46 4.34
C LEU A 133 -8.42 -14.31 5.63
N MET A 134 -9.58 -13.67 5.57
CA MET A 134 -10.52 -13.55 6.71
C MET A 134 -11.17 -14.89 7.04
N ALA A 135 -11.60 -15.65 6.04
CA ALA A 135 -12.27 -16.95 6.21
C ALA A 135 -11.32 -18.04 6.74
N ASN A 136 -10.04 -18.04 6.32
CA ASN A 136 -9.04 -19.02 6.74
C ASN A 136 -8.46 -18.79 8.15
N GLY A 137 -9.12 -18.02 8.98
CA GLY A 137 -8.82 -17.79 10.38
C GLY A 137 -10.10 -17.79 11.20
N MET A 138 -11.04 -18.68 10.88
CA MET A 138 -12.18 -18.93 11.76
C MET A 138 -11.68 -19.65 12.99
N ALA A 139 -11.91 -19.04 14.17
CA ALA A 139 -11.67 -19.72 15.44
C ALA A 139 -12.41 -21.05 15.49
N ALA A 140 -11.91 -21.99 16.30
CA ALA A 140 -12.59 -23.28 16.53
C ALA A 140 -14.05 -23.11 16.98
N SER A 141 -14.41 -21.95 17.50
CA SER A 141 -15.78 -21.54 17.86
C SER A 141 -16.68 -21.20 16.66
N GLY A 142 -16.15 -21.16 15.42
CA GLY A 142 -16.86 -20.66 14.25
C GLY A 142 -16.98 -19.14 14.16
N ALA A 143 -16.42 -18.38 15.12
CA ALA A 143 -16.42 -16.93 15.10
C ALA A 143 -15.34 -16.41 14.12
N GLN A 144 -15.69 -15.42 13.32
CA GLN A 144 -14.74 -14.72 12.46
C GLN A 144 -13.75 -13.94 13.33
N ARG A 145 -12.44 -14.12 13.08
CA ARG A 145 -11.41 -13.37 13.80
C ARG A 145 -11.46 -11.87 13.48
N PRO A 146 -11.11 -10.99 14.43
CA PRO A 146 -10.99 -9.58 14.15
C PRO A 146 -9.93 -9.32 13.08
N CYS A 147 -10.27 -8.53 12.05
CA CYS A 147 -9.38 -8.25 10.93
C CYS A 147 -9.16 -6.75 10.75
N GLY A 148 -7.88 -6.39 10.61
CA GLY A 148 -7.45 -5.06 10.25
C GLY A 148 -6.78 -5.02 8.87
N LEU A 149 -6.77 -3.84 8.28
CA LEU A 149 -6.17 -3.57 6.98
C LEU A 149 -5.37 -2.28 7.06
N ILE A 150 -4.12 -2.33 6.63
CA ILE A 150 -3.31 -1.13 6.41
C ILE A 150 -2.85 -1.07 4.96
N GLY A 151 -3.04 0.08 4.31
CA GLY A 151 -2.58 0.34 2.96
C GLY A 151 -1.76 1.61 2.86
N TYR A 152 -0.74 1.61 2.02
CA TYR A 152 0.16 2.75 1.81
C TYR A 152 0.02 3.29 0.40
N SER A 153 -0.14 4.62 0.23
CA SER A 153 -0.19 5.27 -1.08
C SER A 153 -1.27 4.64 -1.99
N LEU A 154 -0.92 4.04 -3.12
CA LEU A 154 -1.87 3.25 -3.94
C LEU A 154 -2.48 2.09 -3.13
N GLY A 155 -1.71 1.41 -2.29
CA GLY A 155 -2.25 0.40 -1.36
C GLY A 155 -3.27 0.99 -0.38
N GLY A 156 -3.14 2.27 -0.02
CA GLY A 156 -4.13 3.02 0.75
C GLY A 156 -5.43 3.27 -0.04
N ASN A 157 -5.34 3.52 -1.34
CA ASN A 157 -6.50 3.56 -2.23
C ASN A 157 -7.21 2.20 -2.27
N PHE A 158 -6.45 1.10 -2.45
CA PHE A 158 -7.01 -0.25 -2.36
C PHE A 158 -7.67 -0.51 -1.01
N ALA A 159 -7.03 -0.10 0.10
CA ALA A 159 -7.57 -0.30 1.44
C ALA A 159 -8.92 0.41 1.64
N LEU A 160 -9.07 1.63 1.16
CA LEU A 160 -10.34 2.37 1.23
C LEU A 160 -11.44 1.73 0.36
N ARG A 161 -11.08 1.19 -0.81
CA ARG A 161 -12.02 0.45 -1.67
C ARG A 161 -12.41 -0.90 -1.05
N LEU A 162 -11.49 -1.56 -0.35
CA LEU A 162 -11.78 -2.75 0.45
C LEU A 162 -12.70 -2.43 1.63
N ALA A 163 -12.49 -1.34 2.36
CA ALA A 163 -13.37 -0.91 3.43
C ALA A 163 -14.82 -0.64 2.95
N ARG A 164 -14.98 -0.21 1.69
CA ARG A 164 -16.31 -0.10 1.06
C ARG A 164 -16.94 -1.47 0.79
N ALA A 165 -16.15 -2.44 0.31
CA ALA A 165 -16.62 -3.76 -0.06
C ALA A 165 -16.80 -4.70 1.14
N ILE A 166 -16.03 -4.48 2.20
CA ILE A 166 -15.98 -5.32 3.42
C ILE A 166 -15.99 -4.37 4.64
N PRO A 167 -17.16 -3.89 5.06
CA PRO A 167 -17.28 -2.89 6.13
C PRO A 167 -16.77 -3.35 7.51
N GLU A 168 -16.61 -4.65 7.72
CA GLU A 168 -16.10 -5.25 8.96
C GLU A 168 -14.59 -5.04 9.16
N LEU A 169 -13.86 -4.63 8.11
CA LEU A 169 -12.42 -4.38 8.19
C LEU A 169 -12.13 -3.11 8.96
N THR A 170 -11.36 -3.22 10.03
CA THR A 170 -10.76 -2.04 10.68
C THR A 170 -9.64 -1.49 9.78
N THR A 171 -9.91 -0.40 9.07
CA THR A 171 -9.05 0.08 7.98
C THR A 171 -8.28 1.35 8.34
N LEU A 172 -6.96 1.30 8.11
CA LEU A 172 -6.03 2.43 8.19
C LEU A 172 -5.35 2.65 6.84
N ALA A 173 -5.57 3.80 6.21
CA ALA A 173 -4.89 4.18 4.98
C ALA A 173 -3.83 5.26 5.27
N VAL A 174 -2.59 5.01 4.83
CA VAL A 174 -1.46 5.92 5.03
C VAL A 174 -1.13 6.62 3.72
N CYS A 175 -1.28 7.94 3.69
CA CYS A 175 -1.10 8.80 2.52
C CYS A 175 -1.77 8.21 1.25
N PRO A 176 -3.07 7.85 1.29
CA PRO A 176 -3.74 7.21 0.16
C PRO A 176 -3.82 8.11 -1.07
N ALA A 177 -3.60 7.54 -2.25
CA ALA A 177 -3.82 8.22 -3.53
C ALA A 177 -5.32 8.35 -3.79
N LEU A 178 -5.93 9.47 -3.37
CA LEU A 178 -7.37 9.70 -3.51
C LEU A 178 -7.77 10.06 -4.96
N ASN A 179 -7.05 11.02 -5.56
CA ASN A 179 -7.27 11.39 -6.95
C ASN A 179 -6.09 10.92 -7.81
N PRO A 180 -6.30 9.88 -8.63
CA PRO A 180 -5.23 9.28 -9.44
C PRO A 180 -4.61 10.24 -10.45
N TYR A 181 -5.44 11.02 -11.13
CA TYR A 181 -4.98 11.95 -12.16
C TYR A 181 -4.14 13.07 -11.56
N ALA A 182 -4.58 13.67 -10.46
CA ALA A 182 -3.82 14.70 -9.75
C ALA A 182 -2.51 14.14 -9.18
N THR A 183 -2.53 12.91 -8.64
CA THR A 183 -1.32 12.21 -8.16
C THR A 183 -0.32 11.99 -9.29
N MET A 184 -0.76 11.54 -10.46
CA MET A 184 0.10 11.38 -11.64
C MET A 184 0.73 12.72 -12.06
N ARG A 185 -0.04 13.79 -12.11
CA ARG A 185 0.47 15.14 -12.43
C ARG A 185 1.48 15.63 -11.41
N GLN A 186 1.25 15.36 -10.13
CA GLN A 186 2.18 15.72 -9.06
C GLN A 186 3.51 14.97 -9.22
N ILE A 187 3.48 13.66 -9.53
CA ILE A 187 4.67 12.87 -9.84
C ILE A 187 5.41 13.44 -11.06
N GLU A 188 4.69 13.79 -12.13
CA GLU A 188 5.26 14.35 -13.36
C GLU A 188 5.96 15.69 -13.13
N SER A 189 5.47 16.51 -12.21
CA SER A 189 6.06 17.82 -11.89
C SER A 189 7.47 17.72 -11.31
N SER A 190 7.83 16.57 -10.74
CA SER A 190 9.14 16.33 -10.13
C SER A 190 9.98 15.38 -11.00
N VAL A 191 11.09 15.86 -11.53
CA VAL A 191 12.04 15.04 -12.32
C VAL A 191 12.50 13.80 -11.54
N MET A 192 12.71 13.94 -10.23
CA MET A 192 13.18 12.86 -9.37
C MET A 192 12.13 11.75 -9.24
N TYR A 193 10.89 12.09 -8.88
CA TYR A 193 9.82 11.09 -8.72
C TYR A 193 9.42 10.49 -10.06
N ARG A 194 9.29 11.30 -11.10
CA ARG A 194 9.03 10.83 -12.46
C ARG A 194 10.05 9.77 -12.88
N ASN A 195 11.34 10.05 -12.77
CA ASN A 195 12.39 9.12 -13.15
C ASN A 195 12.39 7.84 -12.30
N TYR A 196 12.10 7.96 -11.01
CA TYR A 196 11.97 6.81 -10.12
C TYR A 196 10.85 5.87 -10.57
N PHE A 197 9.65 6.39 -10.80
CA PHE A 197 8.50 5.58 -11.21
C PHE A 197 8.64 5.04 -12.64
N VAL A 198 9.13 5.83 -13.59
CA VAL A 198 9.42 5.39 -14.95
C VAL A 198 10.42 4.24 -14.95
N THR A 199 11.50 4.33 -14.17
CA THR A 199 12.53 3.27 -14.09
C THR A 199 11.94 1.98 -13.54
N LYS A 200 11.14 2.04 -12.48
CA LYS A 200 10.49 0.88 -11.89
C LYS A 200 9.46 0.25 -12.83
N TRP A 201 8.65 1.08 -13.49
CA TRP A 201 7.62 0.57 -14.40
C TRP A 201 8.23 -0.08 -15.64
N ARG A 202 9.27 0.52 -16.22
CA ARG A 202 10.04 -0.11 -17.30
C ARG A 202 10.69 -1.45 -16.86
N LYS A 203 11.14 -1.54 -15.59
CA LYS A 203 11.63 -2.82 -15.05
C LYS A 203 10.52 -3.86 -15.04
N LEU A 204 9.33 -3.52 -14.54
CA LEU A 204 8.17 -4.42 -14.53
C LEU A 204 7.84 -4.90 -15.95
N PHE A 205 7.78 -4.02 -16.93
CA PHE A 205 7.52 -4.39 -18.33
C PHE A 205 8.58 -5.34 -18.89
N ARG A 206 9.87 -5.08 -18.64
CA ARG A 206 10.94 -6.01 -19.07
C ARG A 206 10.82 -7.37 -18.42
N ASP A 207 10.52 -7.42 -17.13
CA ASP A 207 10.36 -8.69 -16.41
C ASP A 207 9.14 -9.44 -16.93
N LYS A 208 8.04 -8.75 -17.19
CA LYS A 208 6.82 -9.32 -17.78
C LYS A 208 7.07 -9.88 -19.18
N GLN A 209 7.70 -9.11 -20.06
CA GLN A 209 8.06 -9.56 -21.42
C GLN A 209 8.99 -10.78 -21.40
N ARG A 210 9.92 -10.85 -20.44
CA ARG A 210 10.81 -12.01 -20.28
C ARG A 210 10.04 -13.29 -19.96
N HIS A 211 8.99 -13.19 -19.14
CA HIS A 211 8.17 -14.34 -18.76
C HIS A 211 7.12 -14.70 -19.82
N PHE A 212 6.66 -13.72 -20.59
CA PHE A 212 5.61 -13.90 -21.60
C PHE A 212 6.02 -13.28 -22.94
N PRO A 213 7.13 -13.77 -23.59
CA PRO A 213 7.71 -13.14 -24.79
C PRO A 213 6.82 -13.23 -26.03
N THR A 214 5.89 -14.17 -26.06
CA THR A 214 4.92 -14.31 -27.16
C THR A 214 3.69 -13.41 -27.02
N LEU A 215 3.43 -12.89 -25.81
CA LEU A 215 2.29 -12.02 -25.52
C LEU A 215 2.65 -10.53 -25.51
N TYR A 216 3.90 -10.20 -25.19
CA TYR A 216 4.29 -8.83 -24.95
C TYR A 216 5.56 -8.43 -25.71
N ASP A 217 5.48 -7.27 -26.38
CA ASP A 217 6.64 -6.49 -26.83
C ASP A 217 6.53 -5.07 -26.26
N PHE A 218 7.31 -4.79 -25.22
CA PHE A 218 7.39 -3.48 -24.60
C PHE A 218 8.53 -2.60 -25.13
N SER A 219 9.15 -2.95 -26.26
CA SER A 219 10.20 -2.13 -26.87
C SER A 219 9.77 -0.67 -27.11
N PRO A 220 8.54 -0.38 -27.53
CA PRO A 220 8.08 1.01 -27.64
C PRO A 220 8.00 1.72 -26.27
N ALA A 221 7.52 1.04 -25.22
CA ALA A 221 7.40 1.61 -23.88
C ALA A 221 8.77 1.96 -23.26
N MET A 222 9.83 1.25 -23.63
CA MET A 222 11.18 1.53 -23.15
C MET A 222 11.73 2.89 -23.61
N LYS A 223 11.13 3.51 -24.60
CA LYS A 223 11.51 4.85 -25.12
C LYS A 223 10.78 5.99 -24.40
N LEU A 224 9.68 5.70 -23.68
CA LEU A 224 8.85 6.71 -23.02
C LEU A 224 9.46 7.16 -21.70
N SER A 225 9.55 8.46 -21.45
CA SER A 225 10.27 9.06 -20.33
C SER A 225 9.37 9.73 -19.27
N SER A 226 8.06 9.55 -19.37
CA SER A 226 7.10 10.08 -18.40
C SER A 226 6.11 9.00 -17.95
N VAL A 227 5.56 9.16 -16.74
CA VAL A 227 4.52 8.27 -16.21
C VAL A 227 3.24 8.41 -17.03
N ALA A 228 2.89 9.64 -17.44
CA ALA A 228 1.73 9.89 -18.28
C ALA A 228 1.83 9.15 -19.63
N ALA A 229 2.97 9.26 -20.34
CA ALA A 229 3.16 8.57 -21.62
C ALA A 229 3.16 7.04 -21.48
N LEU A 230 3.69 6.51 -20.38
CA LEU A 230 3.60 5.08 -20.07
C LEU A 230 2.17 4.64 -19.74
N THR A 231 1.39 5.50 -19.09
CA THR A 231 -0.03 5.28 -18.81
C THR A 231 -0.82 5.24 -20.10
N ASP A 232 -0.65 6.22 -20.99
CA ASP A 232 -1.33 6.28 -22.31
C ASP A 232 -0.97 5.04 -23.17
N TYR A 233 0.31 4.64 -23.16
CA TYR A 233 0.75 3.42 -23.85
C TYR A 233 0.08 2.17 -23.28
N PHE A 234 0.09 2.03 -21.93
CA PHE A 234 -0.55 0.90 -21.26
C PHE A 234 -2.04 0.83 -21.59
N ILE A 235 -2.75 1.95 -21.47
CA ILE A 235 -4.19 2.01 -21.74
C ILE A 235 -4.49 1.60 -23.18
N LYS A 236 -3.80 2.20 -24.13
CA LYS A 236 -4.02 1.96 -25.57
C LYS A 236 -3.81 0.51 -26.00
N TYR A 237 -2.86 -0.20 -25.41
CA TYR A 237 -2.43 -1.50 -25.92
C TYR A 237 -2.67 -2.67 -24.97
N HIS A 238 -2.95 -2.40 -23.68
CA HIS A 238 -2.92 -3.43 -22.63
C HIS A 238 -4.02 -3.29 -21.58
N SER A 239 -5.04 -2.49 -21.83
CA SER A 239 -6.17 -2.33 -20.91
C SER A 239 -7.52 -2.30 -21.65
N GLU A 240 -8.58 -2.38 -20.88
CA GLU A 240 -9.96 -2.26 -21.32
C GLU A 240 -10.49 -0.81 -21.33
N PHE A 241 -9.68 0.17 -20.92
CA PHE A 241 -10.09 1.57 -20.81
C PHE A 241 -9.87 2.31 -22.12
N ASP A 242 -10.76 3.25 -22.43
CA ASP A 242 -10.68 4.04 -23.66
C ASP A 242 -9.56 5.10 -23.60
N ASP A 243 -9.34 5.68 -22.41
CA ASP A 243 -8.37 6.75 -22.21
C ASP A 243 -7.90 6.83 -20.73
N THR A 244 -6.94 7.73 -20.47
CA THR A 244 -6.39 7.98 -19.14
C THR A 244 -7.44 8.54 -18.17
N GLU A 245 -8.44 9.28 -18.64
CA GLU A 245 -9.48 9.85 -17.79
C GLU A 245 -10.41 8.74 -17.26
N SER A 246 -10.93 7.88 -18.14
CA SER A 246 -11.77 6.74 -17.77
C SER A 246 -11.01 5.74 -16.85
N TYR A 247 -9.74 5.50 -17.14
CA TYR A 247 -8.89 4.70 -16.27
C TYR A 247 -8.74 5.29 -14.87
N CYS A 248 -8.40 6.58 -14.77
CA CYS A 248 -8.24 7.25 -13.48
C CYS A 248 -9.58 7.30 -12.71
N ALA A 249 -10.70 7.55 -13.39
CA ALA A 249 -12.03 7.57 -12.79
C ALA A 249 -12.42 6.23 -12.15
N ALA A 250 -11.94 5.10 -12.69
CA ALA A 250 -12.26 3.77 -12.18
C ALA A 250 -11.78 3.51 -10.73
N TYR A 251 -10.80 4.28 -10.24
CA TYR A 251 -10.29 4.16 -8.87
C TYR A 251 -10.11 5.51 -8.16
N ASP A 252 -10.74 6.57 -8.66
CA ASP A 252 -10.83 7.87 -7.99
C ASP A 252 -11.68 7.76 -6.72
N LEU A 253 -11.15 8.25 -5.62
CA LEU A 253 -11.78 8.26 -4.30
C LEU A 253 -11.97 9.68 -3.75
N SER A 254 -11.81 10.69 -4.59
CA SER A 254 -12.00 12.09 -4.18
C SER A 254 -13.48 12.45 -4.01
N GLY A 255 -13.74 13.53 -3.29
CA GLY A 255 -15.09 14.04 -3.04
C GLY A 255 -15.99 13.04 -2.31
N ALA A 256 -17.20 12.81 -2.83
CA ALA A 256 -18.20 11.94 -2.20
C ALA A 256 -18.01 10.44 -2.48
N ALA A 257 -16.95 10.03 -3.17
CA ALA A 257 -16.75 8.64 -3.57
C ALA A 257 -16.68 7.66 -2.38
N LEU A 258 -16.28 8.14 -1.19
CA LEU A 258 -16.23 7.36 0.05
C LEU A 258 -17.44 7.57 0.97
N ALA A 259 -18.57 8.07 0.46
CA ALA A 259 -19.78 8.24 1.27
C ALA A 259 -20.23 6.90 1.87
N GLY A 260 -20.48 6.88 3.20
CA GLY A 260 -20.87 5.69 3.94
C GLY A 260 -19.73 4.73 4.29
N VAL A 261 -18.51 4.96 3.81
CA VAL A 261 -17.33 4.15 4.18
C VAL A 261 -16.81 4.61 5.55
N ASN A 262 -16.56 3.66 6.45
CA ASN A 262 -15.90 3.90 7.73
C ASN A 262 -14.43 3.47 7.63
N ALA A 263 -13.53 4.43 7.64
CA ALA A 263 -12.09 4.17 7.58
C ALA A 263 -11.32 5.34 8.22
N HIS A 264 -10.04 5.09 8.52
CA HIS A 264 -9.14 6.08 9.09
C HIS A 264 -7.98 6.34 8.11
N ILE A 265 -7.67 7.61 7.93
CA ILE A 265 -6.56 8.08 7.09
C ILE A 265 -5.55 8.80 7.97
N VAL A 266 -4.27 8.49 7.77
CA VAL A 266 -3.14 9.30 8.26
C VAL A 266 -2.38 9.84 7.06
N ALA A 267 -2.22 11.16 6.99
CA ALA A 267 -1.56 11.81 5.87
C ALA A 267 -0.71 13.01 6.34
N ALA A 268 0.16 13.50 5.47
CA ALA A 268 0.96 14.70 5.69
C ALA A 268 0.54 15.80 4.70
N ALA A 269 0.38 17.03 5.20
CA ALA A 269 0.03 18.18 4.38
C ALA A 269 1.14 18.57 3.39
N ASP A 270 2.39 18.22 3.73
CA ASP A 270 3.57 18.46 2.92
C ASP A 270 3.95 17.29 2.00
N ASP A 271 3.05 16.31 1.79
CA ASP A 271 3.32 15.15 0.93
C ASP A 271 3.69 15.56 -0.49
N PRO A 272 4.92 15.22 -0.98
CA PRO A 272 5.38 15.66 -2.30
C PRO A 272 4.82 14.82 -3.46
N ILE A 273 4.03 13.78 -3.18
CA ILE A 273 3.48 12.84 -4.16
C ILE A 273 1.95 12.92 -4.21
N ILE A 274 1.28 13.00 -3.05
CA ILE A 274 -0.18 13.04 -2.96
C ILE A 274 -0.64 14.46 -2.61
N PRO A 275 -1.44 15.13 -3.44
CA PRO A 275 -1.98 16.45 -3.12
C PRO A 275 -2.90 16.40 -1.91
N ALA A 276 -2.54 17.12 -0.84
CA ALA A 276 -3.21 17.03 0.47
C ALA A 276 -4.63 17.62 0.49
N HIS A 277 -4.94 18.57 -0.40
CA HIS A 277 -6.25 19.24 -0.42
C HIS A 277 -7.45 18.29 -0.67
N PHE A 278 -7.21 17.10 -1.22
CA PHE A 278 -8.27 16.10 -1.40
C PHE A 278 -8.75 15.49 -0.07
N TYR A 279 -7.94 15.52 0.99
CA TYR A 279 -8.34 15.02 2.30
C TYR A 279 -9.40 15.89 2.98
N GLU A 280 -9.44 17.19 2.66
CA GLU A 280 -10.39 18.16 3.23
C GLU A 280 -11.82 17.98 2.71
N GLN A 281 -11.98 17.28 1.58
CA GLN A 281 -13.27 17.13 0.88
C GLN A 281 -13.92 15.77 1.15
N LEU A 282 -13.37 14.97 2.07
CA LEU A 282 -13.86 13.64 2.35
C LEU A 282 -15.14 13.66 3.21
N PRO A 283 -15.99 12.62 3.05
CA PRO A 283 -17.17 12.44 3.92
C PRO A 283 -16.79 12.33 5.39
N LYS A 284 -17.66 12.82 6.29
CA LYS A 284 -17.43 12.79 7.76
C LYS A 284 -17.27 11.38 8.35
N THR A 285 -17.66 10.33 7.64
CA THR A 285 -17.44 8.94 8.04
C THR A 285 -15.98 8.50 7.91
N ILE A 286 -15.17 9.26 7.16
CA ILE A 286 -13.73 9.09 7.09
C ILE A 286 -13.07 9.98 8.15
N THR A 287 -12.37 9.36 9.09
CA THR A 287 -11.52 10.11 10.02
C THR A 287 -10.18 10.40 9.37
N VAL A 288 -9.71 11.64 9.41
CA VAL A 288 -8.43 12.05 8.82
C VAL A 288 -7.54 12.68 9.90
N ASP A 289 -6.40 12.06 10.16
CA ASP A 289 -5.30 12.66 10.92
C ASP A 289 -4.29 13.25 9.92
N LEU A 290 -4.46 14.52 9.60
CA LEU A 290 -3.58 15.28 8.73
C LEU A 290 -2.56 16.02 9.57
N VAL A 291 -1.29 15.60 9.48
CA VAL A 291 -0.18 16.29 10.15
C VAL A 291 0.50 17.28 9.18
N ASP A 292 1.03 18.37 9.71
CA ASP A 292 1.60 19.45 8.88
C ASP A 292 2.79 18.97 8.03
N ARG A 293 3.60 18.06 8.56
CA ARG A 293 4.83 17.55 7.96
C ARG A 293 4.89 16.04 8.08
N GLY A 294 5.64 15.38 7.22
CA GLY A 294 5.77 13.92 7.27
C GLY A 294 6.20 13.29 5.95
N GLY A 295 6.19 14.06 4.88
CA GLY A 295 6.47 13.57 3.53
C GLY A 295 5.50 12.46 3.12
N HIS A 296 5.87 11.66 2.13
CA HIS A 296 5.04 10.58 1.64
C HIS A 296 5.16 9.31 2.51
N GLY A 297 4.33 9.24 3.55
CA GLY A 297 4.26 8.06 4.43
C GLY A 297 5.51 7.81 5.29
N ALA A 298 6.39 8.79 5.42
CA ALA A 298 7.67 8.64 6.11
C ALA A 298 7.57 8.86 7.62
N PHE A 299 7.06 10.02 8.03
CA PHE A 299 6.88 10.43 9.42
C PHE A 299 8.11 10.14 10.30
N LEU A 300 9.34 10.45 9.78
CA LEU A 300 10.58 10.22 10.52
C LEU A 300 10.72 11.21 11.67
N GLU A 301 10.88 10.69 12.87
CA GLU A 301 10.92 11.46 14.12
C GLU A 301 12.33 11.64 14.71
N ASN A 302 13.34 11.01 14.11
CA ASN A 302 14.74 11.15 14.51
C ASN A 302 15.70 10.77 13.38
N TRP A 303 16.99 11.01 13.58
CA TRP A 303 18.04 10.66 12.64
C TRP A 303 18.42 9.16 12.64
N GLN A 304 17.88 8.37 13.55
CA GLN A 304 17.92 6.91 13.55
C GLN A 304 16.90 6.33 12.58
N LEU A 305 16.10 7.20 11.95
CA LEU A 305 15.04 6.89 10.98
C LEU A 305 13.87 6.11 11.59
N ASP A 306 13.63 6.26 12.89
CA ASP A 306 12.40 5.78 13.50
C ASP A 306 11.21 6.59 12.95
N SER A 307 10.09 5.92 12.76
CA SER A 307 8.91 6.53 12.16
C SER A 307 7.75 6.55 13.16
N TRP A 308 7.18 7.73 13.38
CA TRP A 308 6.04 7.94 14.26
C TRP A 308 4.83 7.06 13.89
N ILE A 309 4.58 6.84 12.59
CA ILE A 309 3.50 5.99 12.11
C ILE A 309 3.64 4.54 12.60
N ASP A 310 4.83 4.12 12.96
CA ASP A 310 5.11 2.79 13.49
C ASP A 310 4.42 2.58 14.83
N ARG A 311 4.45 3.57 15.73
CA ARG A 311 3.75 3.55 17.02
C ARG A 311 2.27 3.83 16.87
N TYR A 312 1.92 4.80 16.01
CA TYR A 312 0.55 5.18 15.74
C TYR A 312 -0.32 3.98 15.30
N ARG A 313 0.11 3.22 14.30
CA ARG A 313 -0.66 2.07 13.80
C ARG A 313 -0.80 0.94 14.84
N CYS A 314 0.25 0.69 15.64
CA CYS A 314 0.16 -0.28 16.72
C CYS A 314 -0.91 0.11 17.74
N HIS A 315 -0.92 1.38 18.17
CA HIS A 315 -1.95 1.92 19.04
C HIS A 315 -3.34 1.82 18.40
N PHE A 316 -3.47 2.24 17.14
CA PHE A 316 -4.72 2.23 16.37
C PHE A 316 -5.38 0.86 16.35
N PHE A 317 -4.63 -0.19 15.99
CA PHE A 317 -5.19 -1.54 15.88
C PHE A 317 -5.41 -2.19 17.24
N ARG A 318 -4.52 -1.97 18.21
CA ARG A 318 -4.75 -2.50 19.57
C ARG A 318 -6.07 -2.04 20.15
N GLN A 319 -6.36 -0.76 20.10
CA GLN A 319 -7.60 -0.20 20.65
C GLN A 319 -8.88 -0.71 19.96
N ARG A 320 -8.79 -1.12 18.70
CA ARG A 320 -9.96 -1.49 17.90
C ARG A 320 -10.17 -2.99 17.74
N LEU A 321 -9.11 -3.79 17.87
CA LEU A 321 -9.17 -5.23 17.60
C LEU A 321 -8.88 -6.09 18.82
N ILE A 322 -8.20 -5.55 19.86
CA ILE A 322 -7.86 -6.30 21.07
C ILE A 322 -8.58 -5.71 22.29
N GLY A 323 -8.82 -4.40 22.31
CA GLY A 323 -9.47 -3.66 23.41
C GLY A 323 -8.48 -3.07 24.39
#